data_99d36082594842f683b00db272e9b092
#
_entry.id   99d36082594842f683b00db272e9b092
#
_cell.length_a   1.000
_cell.length_b   1.000
_cell.length_c   1.000
_cell.angle_alpha   90.00
_cell.angle_beta   90.00
_cell.angle_gamma   90.00
#
_symmetry.space_group_name_H-M   'P 1'
#
loop_
_entity.id
_entity.type
_entity.pdbx_description
1 polymer ?
#
loop_
_entity_poly.entity_id
_entity_poly.type
_entity_poly.pdbx_seq_one_letter_code
_entity_poly.pdbx_strand_id
1 'polypeptide(L)'
;MRLCYTIDMLKGVLKKEKRTSIALKSGILVASISLMFHGLLIQSGIMPISETAIGLPPNLAIVLSMSWLVIGVTAFLSRIIDGGLSSILILIVYYVLSLAQSLFITGFISPFTAYWILLMIITFAMLGKNGLLAGILAFITAITISSILNIETHPEYTIMAILSGTSVIVCSLVASSIYFTQKIVNSKLNESRERENVEKGKVLTLINNITDAIISTDEHGIITMYNSAALNLIDTNNKISGKPIDEILRLETTNKAPLDTFKELSKSIAIRQRDDIIMQVDSDEALRLEVTFAPVQGGDKMSPDGYVLILRDITKAKSLEEERDEFISVVSHELRTPITIAEGSLSNAKLLIEKGAAEKVPQAIDESHKQILFLARMANDLSTLSRAERGVDDKPEIINVAEFAAQLNDEYAPQAAEKGLAFNLDIGSSLGEVKASSLYLQELLQNFITNAIRYTPKGSVTISIKKQKDGQIKFKVKDTGIGIGKADLGKIFDKFYRAEDYRTRETSGSGLGLYVAAKLARKLNCKIEVQSRLNHGSAFSFSLKPFKK
;
A
#
# COMPACT_ATOMS: atom_id res chain seq x y z
N MET A 1 -15.86 6.15 -1.59
CA MET A 1 -15.94 4.91 -2.40
C MET A 1 -16.61 3.73 -1.67
N ARG A 2 -16.29 3.39 -0.41
CA ARG A 2 -16.95 2.29 0.35
C ARG A 2 -18.46 2.46 0.52
N LEU A 3 -18.97 3.67 0.73
CA LEU A 3 -20.41 3.91 0.93
C LEU A 3 -21.25 3.68 -0.35
N CYS A 4 -20.73 4.02 -1.53
CA CYS A 4 -21.41 3.76 -2.81
C CYS A 4 -21.52 2.26 -3.12
N TYR A 5 -20.47 1.48 -2.84
CA TYR A 5 -20.46 0.03 -3.09
C TYR A 5 -21.46 -0.71 -2.19
N THR A 6 -21.57 -0.30 -0.93
CA THR A 6 -22.53 -0.87 0.03
C THR A 6 -23.98 -0.54 -0.34
N ILE A 7 -24.22 0.66 -0.87
CA ILE A 7 -25.56 1.11 -1.33
C ILE A 7 -25.98 0.35 -2.59
N ASP A 8 -25.08 0.10 -3.54
CA ASP A 8 -25.41 -0.65 -4.76
C ASP A 8 -25.60 -2.15 -4.48
N MET A 9 -24.87 -2.71 -3.53
CA MET A 9 -25.06 -4.09 -3.06
C MET A 9 -26.40 -4.26 -2.34
N LEU A 10 -26.77 -3.34 -1.45
CA LEU A 10 -28.09 -3.29 -0.79
C LEU A 10 -29.23 -3.10 -1.80
N LYS A 11 -29.06 -2.25 -2.80
CA LYS A 11 -30.04 -2.08 -3.90
C LYS A 11 -30.20 -3.35 -4.73
N GLY A 12 -29.12 -4.12 -4.97
CA GLY A 12 -29.16 -5.41 -5.68
C GLY A 12 -29.96 -6.46 -4.92
N VAL A 13 -29.73 -6.61 -3.60
CA VAL A 13 -30.45 -7.55 -2.73
C VAL A 13 -31.94 -7.17 -2.62
N LEU A 14 -32.25 -5.91 -2.36
CA LEU A 14 -33.63 -5.39 -2.29
C LEU A 14 -34.35 -5.54 -3.63
N LYS A 15 -33.66 -5.39 -4.77
CA LYS A 15 -34.25 -5.57 -6.10
C LYS A 15 -34.57 -7.03 -6.41
N LYS A 16 -33.80 -7.99 -5.88
CA LYS A 16 -34.01 -9.43 -6.05
C LYS A 16 -35.12 -9.95 -5.15
N GLU A 17 -35.21 -9.50 -3.90
CA GLU A 17 -36.29 -9.81 -2.97
C GLU A 17 -37.62 -9.25 -3.46
N LYS A 18 -37.61 -8.04 -4.03
CA LYS A 18 -38.78 -7.41 -4.64
C LYS A 18 -39.30 -8.16 -5.87
N ARG A 19 -38.40 -8.77 -6.70
CA ARG A 19 -38.83 -9.57 -7.87
C ARG A 19 -39.48 -10.89 -7.48
N THR A 20 -38.99 -11.61 -6.49
CA THR A 20 -39.58 -12.86 -5.98
C THR A 20 -40.94 -12.59 -5.32
N SER A 21 -41.06 -11.52 -4.58
CA SER A 21 -42.33 -11.05 -3.99
C SER A 21 -43.36 -10.71 -5.06
N ILE A 22 -42.99 -10.03 -6.15
CA ILE A 22 -43.91 -9.69 -7.26
C ILE A 22 -44.40 -10.95 -7.99
N ALA A 23 -43.50 -11.90 -8.28
CA ALA A 23 -43.86 -13.15 -8.95
C ALA A 23 -44.81 -14.00 -8.11
N LEU A 24 -44.63 -14.04 -6.79
CA LEU A 24 -45.53 -14.74 -5.88
C LEU A 24 -46.91 -14.05 -5.81
N LYS A 25 -46.93 -12.73 -5.71
CA LYS A 25 -48.18 -11.92 -5.70
C LYS A 25 -48.98 -12.08 -6.99
N SER A 26 -48.31 -12.05 -8.14
CA SER A 26 -48.98 -12.25 -9.43
C SER A 26 -49.51 -13.68 -9.57
N GLY A 27 -48.79 -14.70 -9.10
CA GLY A 27 -49.27 -16.09 -9.07
C GLY A 27 -50.53 -16.26 -8.24
N ILE A 28 -50.58 -15.66 -7.05
CA ILE A 28 -51.76 -15.66 -6.16
C ILE A 28 -52.95 -14.96 -6.84
N LEU A 29 -52.72 -13.81 -7.48
CA LEU A 29 -53.78 -13.10 -8.18
C LEU A 29 -54.38 -13.90 -9.34
N VAL A 30 -53.51 -14.51 -10.17
CA VAL A 30 -53.95 -15.34 -11.30
C VAL A 30 -54.75 -16.54 -10.82
N ALA A 31 -54.29 -17.23 -9.75
CA ALA A 31 -55.02 -18.34 -9.15
C ALA A 31 -56.41 -17.93 -8.61
N SER A 32 -56.48 -16.78 -7.94
CA SER A 32 -57.73 -16.24 -7.41
C SER A 32 -58.73 -15.88 -8.52
N ILE A 33 -58.28 -15.24 -9.60
CA ILE A 33 -59.12 -14.92 -10.77
C ILE A 33 -59.65 -16.21 -11.43
N SER A 34 -58.77 -17.21 -11.58
CA SER A 34 -59.15 -18.50 -12.16
C SER A 34 -60.20 -19.23 -11.32
N LEU A 35 -60.05 -19.24 -9.98
CA LEU A 35 -61.06 -19.83 -9.08
C LEU A 35 -62.39 -19.09 -9.09
N MET A 36 -62.37 -17.76 -9.11
CA MET A 36 -63.55 -16.96 -9.27
C MET A 36 -64.30 -17.28 -10.58
N PHE A 37 -63.57 -17.23 -11.70
CA PHE A 37 -64.15 -17.47 -13.02
C PHE A 37 -64.78 -18.86 -13.13
N HIS A 38 -64.10 -19.84 -12.56
CA HIS A 38 -64.61 -21.20 -12.54
C HIS A 38 -65.88 -21.34 -11.71
N GLY A 39 -65.93 -20.75 -10.51
CA GLY A 39 -67.14 -20.76 -9.70
C GLY A 39 -68.33 -20.09 -10.42
N LEU A 40 -68.08 -19.05 -11.20
CA LEU A 40 -69.11 -18.39 -12.02
C LEU A 40 -69.56 -19.27 -13.21
N LEU A 41 -68.68 -20.01 -13.86
CA LEU A 41 -69.04 -20.95 -14.94
C LEU A 41 -69.91 -22.09 -14.45
N ILE A 42 -69.71 -22.59 -13.26
CA ILE A 42 -70.58 -23.58 -12.62
C ILE A 42 -71.96 -22.97 -12.34
N GLN A 43 -71.98 -21.77 -11.80
CA GLN A 43 -73.27 -21.07 -11.49
C GLN A 43 -74.06 -20.70 -12.72
N SER A 44 -73.42 -20.41 -13.85
CA SER A 44 -74.09 -20.12 -15.13
C SER A 44 -74.65 -21.36 -15.83
N GLY A 45 -74.46 -22.55 -15.27
CA GLY A 45 -74.83 -23.83 -15.85
C GLY A 45 -74.00 -24.29 -17.05
N ILE A 46 -72.96 -23.58 -17.37
CA ILE A 46 -71.99 -23.97 -18.45
C ILE A 46 -71.16 -25.20 -18.04
N MET A 47 -70.90 -25.32 -16.74
CA MET A 47 -70.20 -26.50 -16.18
C MET A 47 -71.17 -27.17 -15.16
N PRO A 48 -71.23 -28.53 -15.13
CA PRO A 48 -72.06 -29.22 -14.15
C PRO A 48 -71.50 -29.02 -12.73
N ILE A 49 -72.37 -28.82 -11.76
CA ILE A 49 -72.04 -28.90 -10.35
C ILE A 49 -71.50 -30.32 -10.06
N SER A 50 -70.43 -30.46 -9.31
CA SER A 50 -69.94 -31.76 -8.89
C SER A 50 -71.08 -32.45 -8.07
N GLU A 51 -71.41 -33.68 -8.41
CA GLU A 51 -72.43 -34.46 -7.69
C GLU A 51 -72.02 -34.69 -6.20
N THR A 52 -70.73 -34.46 -5.88
CA THR A 52 -70.21 -34.55 -4.51
C THR A 52 -70.18 -33.22 -3.77
N ALA A 53 -70.60 -32.12 -4.41
CA ALA A 53 -70.74 -30.85 -3.73
C ALA A 53 -72.11 -30.73 -3.02
N ILE A 54 -72.05 -30.20 -1.79
CA ILE A 54 -73.30 -30.05 -0.95
C ILE A 54 -74.28 -29.12 -1.62
N GLY A 55 -73.87 -28.27 -2.57
CA GLY A 55 -74.66 -27.27 -3.22
C GLY A 55 -74.88 -26.05 -2.32
N LEU A 56 -74.88 -24.89 -2.91
CA LEU A 56 -75.22 -23.65 -2.23
C LEU A 56 -76.37 -22.96 -2.98
N PRO A 57 -77.24 -22.19 -2.29
CA PRO A 57 -78.17 -21.25 -2.98
C PRO A 57 -77.35 -20.40 -3.97
N PRO A 58 -77.91 -20.13 -5.19
CA PRO A 58 -77.14 -19.43 -6.24
C PRO A 58 -76.54 -18.12 -5.80
N ASN A 59 -77.23 -17.34 -4.98
CA ASN A 59 -76.72 -16.07 -4.46
C ASN A 59 -75.49 -16.24 -3.56
N LEU A 60 -75.48 -17.25 -2.71
CA LEU A 60 -74.33 -17.53 -1.81
C LEU A 60 -73.16 -18.09 -2.59
N ALA A 61 -73.35 -18.90 -3.60
CA ALA A 61 -72.30 -19.44 -4.44
C ALA A 61 -71.59 -18.35 -5.30
N ILE A 62 -72.39 -17.34 -5.77
CA ILE A 62 -71.80 -16.16 -6.45
C ILE A 62 -70.97 -15.35 -5.48
N VAL A 63 -71.40 -15.11 -4.25
CA VAL A 63 -70.65 -14.38 -3.21
C VAL A 63 -69.33 -15.09 -2.89
N LEU A 64 -69.40 -16.43 -2.73
CA LEU A 64 -68.16 -17.23 -2.48
C LEU A 64 -67.20 -17.13 -3.65
N SER A 65 -67.66 -17.21 -4.90
CA SER A 65 -66.84 -17.08 -6.09
C SER A 65 -66.23 -15.69 -6.23
N MET A 66 -66.98 -14.63 -5.97
CA MET A 66 -66.53 -13.24 -6.00
C MET A 66 -65.53 -12.90 -4.90
N SER A 67 -65.62 -13.58 -3.74
CA SER A 67 -64.68 -13.38 -2.63
C SER A 67 -63.21 -13.68 -3.02
N TRP A 68 -63.01 -14.58 -3.99
CA TRP A 68 -61.68 -14.87 -4.54
C TRP A 68 -61.03 -13.67 -5.21
N LEU A 69 -61.81 -12.88 -5.97
CA LEU A 69 -61.32 -11.66 -6.60
C LEU A 69 -60.87 -10.65 -5.56
N VAL A 70 -61.73 -10.41 -4.55
CA VAL A 70 -61.41 -9.45 -3.49
C VAL A 70 -60.14 -9.81 -2.76
N ILE A 71 -59.98 -11.08 -2.40
CA ILE A 71 -58.78 -11.54 -1.68
C ILE A 71 -57.54 -11.58 -2.57
N GLY A 72 -57.67 -11.98 -3.85
CA GLY A 72 -56.58 -11.94 -4.81
C GLY A 72 -56.08 -10.54 -5.05
N VAL A 73 -56.96 -9.55 -5.23
CA VAL A 73 -56.60 -8.14 -5.39
C VAL A 73 -56.02 -7.56 -4.11
N THR A 74 -56.60 -7.83 -2.95
CA THR A 74 -56.04 -7.36 -1.67
C THR A 74 -54.67 -7.95 -1.37
N ALA A 75 -54.40 -9.22 -1.68
CA ALA A 75 -53.10 -9.86 -1.54
C ALA A 75 -52.09 -9.25 -2.52
N PHE A 76 -52.48 -8.93 -3.75
CA PHE A 76 -51.62 -8.31 -4.74
C PHE A 76 -51.26 -6.86 -4.38
N LEU A 77 -52.22 -6.05 -3.95
CA LEU A 77 -52.02 -4.64 -3.61
C LEU A 77 -51.33 -4.44 -2.25
N SER A 78 -51.45 -5.42 -1.34
CA SER A 78 -50.91 -5.25 -0.01
C SER A 78 -49.40 -5.46 0.04
N ARG A 79 -48.71 -4.65 0.85
CA ARG A 79 -47.32 -4.92 1.30
C ARG A 79 -47.23 -6.09 2.30
N ILE A 80 -48.33 -6.75 2.58
CA ILE A 80 -48.58 -7.71 3.66
C ILE A 80 -47.85 -9.04 3.43
N ILE A 81 -47.40 -9.34 2.20
CA ILE A 81 -46.71 -10.60 1.85
C ILE A 81 -45.21 -10.58 2.24
N ASP A 82 -44.70 -9.47 2.77
CA ASP A 82 -43.29 -9.31 3.12
C ASP A 82 -42.91 -9.92 4.50
N GLY A 83 -43.71 -10.83 5.05
CA GLY A 83 -43.44 -11.58 6.28
C GLY A 83 -44.02 -10.91 7.53
N GLY A 84 -44.87 -11.64 8.23
CA GLY A 84 -45.47 -11.20 9.48
C GLY A 84 -46.85 -11.85 9.75
N LEU A 85 -47.47 -11.48 10.86
CA LEU A 85 -48.77 -12.00 11.30
C LEU A 85 -49.88 -11.85 10.23
N SER A 86 -49.85 -10.79 9.45
CA SER A 86 -50.76 -10.51 8.35
C SER A 86 -50.67 -11.51 7.19
N SER A 87 -49.45 -12.01 6.88
CA SER A 87 -49.27 -13.03 5.85
C SER A 87 -49.90 -14.36 6.26
N ILE A 88 -49.81 -14.70 7.54
CA ILE A 88 -50.42 -15.91 8.11
C ILE A 88 -51.96 -15.81 8.06
N LEU A 89 -52.51 -14.65 8.39
CA LEU A 89 -53.96 -14.42 8.33
C LEU A 89 -54.51 -14.57 6.90
N ILE A 90 -53.86 -13.99 5.91
CA ILE A 90 -54.21 -14.14 4.49
C ILE A 90 -54.17 -15.62 4.09
N LEU A 91 -53.16 -16.35 4.50
CA LEU A 91 -53.00 -17.75 4.20
C LEU A 91 -54.13 -18.60 4.81
N ILE A 92 -54.52 -18.31 6.05
CA ILE A 92 -55.68 -18.96 6.72
C ILE A 92 -56.98 -18.69 5.93
N VAL A 93 -57.19 -17.45 5.50
CA VAL A 93 -58.37 -17.10 4.71
C VAL A 93 -58.38 -17.87 3.37
N TYR A 94 -57.23 -17.99 2.70
CA TYR A 94 -57.10 -18.82 1.48
C TYR A 94 -57.46 -20.29 1.74
N TYR A 95 -57.01 -20.88 2.85
CA TYR A 95 -57.35 -22.25 3.22
C TYR A 95 -58.84 -22.43 3.50
N VAL A 96 -59.46 -21.48 4.23
CA VAL A 96 -60.88 -21.50 4.52
C VAL A 96 -61.72 -21.39 3.25
N LEU A 97 -61.35 -20.47 2.34
CA LEU A 97 -62.06 -20.32 1.07
C LEU A 97 -61.85 -21.52 0.14
N SER A 98 -60.64 -22.08 0.09
CA SER A 98 -60.37 -23.32 -0.68
C SER A 98 -61.19 -24.47 -0.16
N LEU A 99 -61.32 -24.60 1.15
CA LEU A 99 -62.18 -25.60 1.78
C LEU A 99 -63.65 -25.40 1.42
N ALA A 100 -64.17 -24.17 1.58
CA ALA A 100 -65.55 -23.85 1.25
C ALA A 100 -65.82 -24.07 -0.26
N GLN A 101 -64.94 -23.65 -1.15
CA GLN A 101 -65.07 -23.88 -2.60
C GLN A 101 -65.10 -25.40 -2.91
N SER A 102 -64.21 -26.20 -2.31
CA SER A 102 -64.14 -27.64 -2.55
C SER A 102 -65.33 -28.39 -1.97
N LEU A 103 -65.89 -28.00 -0.81
CA LEU A 103 -67.04 -28.63 -0.21
C LEU A 103 -68.36 -28.30 -0.89
N PHE A 104 -68.55 -27.03 -1.27
CA PHE A 104 -69.86 -26.52 -1.70
C PHE A 104 -70.03 -26.38 -3.21
N ILE A 105 -68.93 -26.28 -4.01
CA ILE A 105 -69.02 -25.98 -5.43
C ILE A 105 -68.35 -27.00 -6.31
N THR A 106 -67.05 -27.32 -6.06
CA THR A 106 -66.22 -28.05 -7.02
C THR A 106 -66.00 -29.53 -6.70
N GLY A 107 -66.21 -29.94 -5.45
CA GLY A 107 -65.81 -31.29 -4.99
C GLY A 107 -64.29 -31.47 -4.97
N PHE A 108 -63.81 -32.63 -4.53
CA PHE A 108 -62.38 -32.98 -4.46
C PHE A 108 -61.91 -33.85 -5.64
N ILE A 109 -62.75 -34.19 -6.60
CA ILE A 109 -62.42 -34.97 -7.80
C ILE A 109 -62.16 -34.06 -9.02
N SER A 110 -62.55 -32.81 -8.90
CA SER A 110 -62.41 -31.81 -9.95
C SER A 110 -60.93 -31.43 -10.19
N PRO A 111 -60.52 -30.95 -11.43
CA PRO A 111 -59.19 -30.45 -11.69
C PRO A 111 -58.78 -29.32 -10.73
N PHE A 112 -59.69 -28.75 -9.98
CA PHE A 112 -59.44 -27.68 -8.99
C PHE A 112 -58.70 -28.15 -7.73
N THR A 113 -58.63 -29.45 -7.47
CA THR A 113 -57.72 -29.94 -6.43
C THR A 113 -56.27 -29.57 -6.68
N ALA A 114 -55.89 -29.26 -7.92
CA ALA A 114 -54.56 -28.73 -8.27
C ALA A 114 -54.24 -27.39 -7.59
N TYR A 115 -55.25 -26.53 -7.27
CA TYR A 115 -55.02 -25.29 -6.51
C TYR A 115 -54.50 -25.52 -5.09
N TRP A 116 -54.78 -26.66 -4.50
CA TRP A 116 -54.23 -27.05 -3.22
C TRP A 116 -52.70 -27.28 -3.29
N ILE A 117 -52.22 -27.75 -4.45
CA ILE A 117 -50.76 -27.87 -4.71
C ILE A 117 -50.12 -26.49 -4.67
N LEU A 118 -50.69 -25.53 -5.36
CA LEU A 118 -50.18 -24.15 -5.38
C LEU A 118 -50.21 -23.52 -3.99
N LEU A 119 -51.29 -23.73 -3.24
CA LEU A 119 -51.43 -23.22 -1.88
C LEU A 119 -50.40 -23.82 -0.93
N MET A 120 -50.12 -25.13 -1.03
CA MET A 120 -49.10 -25.81 -0.25
C MET A 120 -47.68 -25.33 -0.60
N ILE A 121 -47.38 -25.08 -1.88
CA ILE A 121 -46.09 -24.51 -2.32
C ILE A 121 -45.90 -23.09 -1.77
N ILE A 122 -46.93 -22.27 -1.81
CA ILE A 122 -46.88 -20.91 -1.25
C ILE A 122 -46.66 -20.96 0.26
N THR A 123 -47.35 -21.84 0.95
CA THR A 123 -47.21 -22.02 2.40
C THR A 123 -45.80 -22.50 2.77
N PHE A 124 -45.27 -23.44 1.98
CA PHE A 124 -43.90 -23.86 2.13
C PHE A 124 -42.87 -22.73 1.89
N ALA A 125 -43.09 -21.93 0.85
CA ALA A 125 -42.23 -20.80 0.53
C ALA A 125 -42.18 -19.74 1.65
N MET A 126 -43.34 -19.54 2.34
CA MET A 126 -43.50 -18.52 3.40
C MET A 126 -43.09 -19.05 4.79
N LEU A 127 -43.53 -20.24 5.17
CA LEU A 127 -43.42 -20.78 6.53
C LEU A 127 -42.47 -22.01 6.62
N GLY A 128 -41.85 -22.40 5.51
CA GLY A 128 -40.94 -23.55 5.46
C GLY A 128 -41.65 -24.89 5.70
N LYS A 129 -40.91 -25.85 6.26
CA LYS A 129 -41.37 -27.21 6.49
C LYS A 129 -42.66 -27.28 7.37
N ASN A 130 -42.74 -26.44 8.39
CA ASN A 130 -43.89 -26.41 9.29
C ASN A 130 -45.14 -25.91 8.56
N GLY A 131 -45.00 -24.95 7.65
CA GLY A 131 -46.08 -24.49 6.83
C GLY A 131 -46.62 -25.56 5.87
N LEU A 132 -45.72 -26.31 5.22
CA LEU A 132 -46.11 -27.41 4.35
C LEU A 132 -46.88 -28.51 5.13
N LEU A 133 -46.41 -28.89 6.31
CA LEU A 133 -47.06 -29.86 7.17
C LEU A 133 -48.47 -29.38 7.58
N ALA A 134 -48.62 -28.14 7.96
CA ALA A 134 -49.91 -27.53 8.29
C ALA A 134 -50.87 -27.55 7.09
N GLY A 135 -50.33 -27.22 5.87
CA GLY A 135 -51.12 -27.29 4.64
C GLY A 135 -51.59 -28.67 4.27
N ILE A 136 -50.74 -29.67 4.39
CA ILE A 136 -51.07 -31.09 4.17
C ILE A 136 -52.15 -31.53 5.17
N LEU A 137 -52.00 -31.21 6.45
CA LEU A 137 -52.97 -31.55 7.48
C LEU A 137 -54.33 -30.92 7.21
N ALA A 138 -54.35 -29.63 6.84
CA ALA A 138 -55.60 -28.93 6.47
C ALA A 138 -56.26 -29.56 5.24
N PHE A 139 -55.50 -30.02 4.27
CA PHE A 139 -56.01 -30.68 3.08
C PHE A 139 -56.57 -32.09 3.41
N ILE A 140 -55.89 -32.88 4.22
CA ILE A 140 -56.35 -34.18 4.68
C ILE A 140 -57.66 -34.05 5.45
N THR A 141 -57.75 -33.07 6.37
CA THR A 141 -59.00 -32.81 7.11
C THR A 141 -60.16 -32.42 6.18
N ALA A 142 -59.87 -31.61 5.15
CA ALA A 142 -60.87 -31.21 4.15
C ALA A 142 -61.41 -32.42 3.35
N ILE A 143 -60.52 -33.30 2.89
CA ILE A 143 -60.92 -34.56 2.21
C ILE A 143 -61.73 -35.47 3.14
N THR A 144 -61.28 -35.62 4.38
CA THR A 144 -61.99 -36.46 5.35
C THR A 144 -63.41 -36.00 5.63
N ILE A 145 -63.57 -34.69 5.81
CA ILE A 145 -64.91 -34.08 5.98
C ILE A 145 -65.79 -34.37 4.75
N SER A 146 -65.24 -34.12 3.54
CA SER A 146 -65.99 -34.36 2.30
C SER A 146 -66.34 -35.86 2.14
N SER A 147 -65.45 -36.75 2.46
CA SER A 147 -65.67 -38.20 2.37
C SER A 147 -66.75 -38.68 3.35
N ILE A 148 -66.75 -38.17 4.59
CA ILE A 148 -67.79 -38.51 5.59
C ILE A 148 -69.17 -38.05 5.12
N LEU A 149 -69.25 -36.85 4.55
CA LEU A 149 -70.52 -36.30 4.08
C LEU A 149 -71.10 -37.02 2.86
N ASN A 150 -70.26 -37.66 2.04
CA ASN A 150 -70.67 -38.34 0.80
C ASN A 150 -70.64 -39.88 0.88
N ILE A 151 -70.26 -40.50 2.00
CA ILE A 151 -70.10 -41.96 2.11
C ILE A 151 -71.37 -42.75 1.91
N GLU A 152 -72.52 -42.21 2.34
CA GLU A 152 -73.77 -42.89 2.22
C GLU A 152 -74.46 -42.69 0.84
N THR A 153 -74.20 -41.54 0.18
CA THR A 153 -74.80 -41.16 -1.09
C THR A 153 -74.02 -41.63 -2.28
N HIS A 154 -72.68 -41.56 -2.22
CA HIS A 154 -71.81 -41.81 -3.36
C HIS A 154 -70.50 -42.47 -2.88
N PRO A 155 -70.45 -43.74 -2.49
CA PRO A 155 -69.27 -44.40 -1.92
C PRO A 155 -68.06 -44.46 -2.88
N GLU A 156 -68.33 -44.53 -4.20
CA GLU A 156 -67.29 -44.53 -5.27
C GLU A 156 -66.51 -43.22 -5.30
N TYR A 157 -67.09 -42.09 -4.98
CA TYR A 157 -66.44 -40.79 -4.92
C TYR A 157 -65.46 -40.67 -3.76
N THR A 158 -65.70 -41.40 -2.67
CA THR A 158 -64.77 -41.41 -1.53
C THR A 158 -63.42 -42.01 -1.91
N ILE A 159 -63.43 -43.09 -2.70
CA ILE A 159 -62.20 -43.71 -3.20
C ILE A 159 -61.45 -42.77 -4.16
N MET A 160 -62.18 -42.15 -5.10
CA MET A 160 -61.59 -41.20 -6.06
C MET A 160 -61.06 -39.93 -5.37
N ALA A 161 -61.71 -39.42 -4.35
CA ALA A 161 -61.24 -38.27 -3.56
C ALA A 161 -59.93 -38.60 -2.81
N ILE A 162 -59.81 -39.80 -2.25
CA ILE A 162 -58.58 -40.27 -1.60
C ILE A 162 -57.43 -40.41 -2.62
N LEU A 163 -57.67 -40.98 -3.80
CA LEU A 163 -56.70 -41.11 -4.87
C LEU A 163 -56.21 -39.74 -5.40
N SER A 164 -57.14 -38.82 -5.67
CA SER A 164 -56.79 -37.45 -6.10
C SER A 164 -56.04 -36.71 -4.99
N GLY A 165 -56.42 -36.87 -3.74
CA GLY A 165 -55.77 -36.30 -2.59
C GLY A 165 -54.34 -36.77 -2.40
N THR A 166 -54.09 -38.07 -2.54
CA THR A 166 -52.72 -38.61 -2.46
C THR A 166 -51.83 -38.04 -3.58
N SER A 167 -52.38 -37.89 -4.79
CA SER A 167 -51.64 -37.27 -5.92
C SER A 167 -51.30 -35.82 -5.62
N VAL A 168 -52.19 -35.02 -5.05
CA VAL A 168 -51.96 -33.62 -4.67
C VAL A 168 -50.85 -33.53 -3.62
N ILE A 169 -50.87 -34.40 -2.60
CA ILE A 169 -49.83 -34.41 -1.56
C ILE A 169 -48.48 -34.76 -2.17
N VAL A 170 -48.38 -35.81 -2.99
CA VAL A 170 -47.13 -36.20 -3.65
C VAL A 170 -46.60 -35.10 -4.55
N CYS A 171 -47.42 -34.50 -5.40
CA CYS A 171 -47.02 -33.37 -6.25
C CYS A 171 -46.54 -32.16 -5.43
N SER A 172 -47.21 -31.84 -4.32
CA SER A 172 -46.79 -30.74 -3.43
C SER A 172 -45.46 -31.00 -2.75
N LEU A 173 -45.17 -32.24 -2.33
CA LEU A 173 -43.89 -32.65 -1.75
C LEU A 173 -42.77 -32.54 -2.78
N VAL A 174 -42.99 -33.06 -3.98
CA VAL A 174 -42.01 -32.99 -5.08
C VAL A 174 -41.71 -31.51 -5.46
N ALA A 175 -42.76 -30.70 -5.69
CA ALA A 175 -42.57 -29.32 -6.03
C ALA A 175 -41.86 -28.49 -4.93
N SER A 176 -42.20 -28.76 -3.66
CA SER A 176 -41.55 -28.16 -2.50
C SER A 176 -40.07 -28.56 -2.38
N SER A 177 -39.77 -29.81 -2.69
CA SER A 177 -38.39 -30.29 -2.73
C SER A 177 -37.54 -29.64 -3.82
N ILE A 178 -38.09 -29.50 -5.02
CA ILE A 178 -37.46 -28.78 -6.15
C ILE A 178 -37.19 -27.32 -5.77
N TYR A 179 -38.20 -26.63 -5.23
CA TYR A 179 -38.07 -25.23 -4.79
C TYR A 179 -36.97 -25.08 -3.73
N PHE A 180 -36.92 -25.97 -2.74
CA PHE A 180 -35.90 -25.96 -1.69
C PHE A 180 -34.50 -26.17 -2.24
N THR A 181 -34.33 -27.14 -3.16
CA THR A 181 -33.06 -27.42 -3.81
C THR A 181 -32.57 -26.22 -4.62
N GLN A 182 -33.44 -25.60 -5.43
CA GLN A 182 -33.09 -24.38 -6.17
C GLN A 182 -32.66 -23.23 -5.26
N LYS A 183 -33.34 -23.07 -4.12
CA LYS A 183 -33.00 -22.03 -3.13
C LYS A 183 -31.58 -22.25 -2.55
N ILE A 184 -31.23 -23.49 -2.21
CA ILE A 184 -29.90 -23.86 -1.71
C ILE A 184 -28.82 -23.63 -2.77
N VAL A 185 -29.05 -24.07 -4.01
CA VAL A 185 -28.09 -23.89 -5.10
C VAL A 185 -27.83 -22.41 -5.38
N ASN A 186 -28.89 -21.60 -5.43
CA ASN A 186 -28.76 -20.18 -5.65
C ASN A 186 -28.04 -19.46 -4.49
N SER A 187 -28.26 -19.88 -3.24
CA SER A 187 -27.56 -19.28 -2.10
C SER A 187 -26.05 -19.62 -2.12
N LYS A 188 -25.68 -20.87 -2.41
CA LYS A 188 -24.28 -21.30 -2.56
C LYS A 188 -23.57 -20.55 -3.71
N LEU A 189 -24.25 -20.39 -4.83
CA LEU A 189 -23.69 -19.66 -5.98
C LEU A 189 -23.42 -18.18 -5.65
N ASN A 190 -24.34 -17.54 -4.91
CA ASN A 190 -24.15 -16.16 -4.48
C ASN A 190 -22.97 -16.05 -3.48
N GLU A 191 -22.89 -16.96 -2.52
CA GLU A 191 -21.79 -16.99 -1.53
C GLU A 191 -20.43 -17.20 -2.23
N SER A 192 -20.38 -18.09 -3.23
CA SER A 192 -19.15 -18.30 -4.01
C SER A 192 -18.72 -17.05 -4.78
N ARG A 193 -19.68 -16.34 -5.39
CA ARG A 193 -19.42 -15.07 -6.09
C ARG A 193 -18.97 -13.96 -5.14
N GLU A 194 -19.56 -13.89 -3.96
CA GLU A 194 -19.13 -12.91 -2.95
C GLU A 194 -17.70 -13.19 -2.47
N ARG A 195 -17.35 -14.45 -2.22
CA ARG A 195 -15.99 -14.86 -1.87
C ARG A 195 -15.00 -14.47 -2.97
N GLU A 196 -15.30 -14.78 -4.23
CA GLU A 196 -14.46 -14.42 -5.37
C GLU A 196 -14.25 -12.88 -5.47
N ASN A 197 -15.30 -12.10 -5.29
CA ASN A 197 -15.21 -10.63 -5.31
C ASN A 197 -14.36 -10.09 -4.14
N VAL A 198 -14.49 -10.68 -2.95
CA VAL A 198 -13.68 -10.31 -1.79
C VAL A 198 -12.20 -10.66 -2.02
N GLU A 199 -11.90 -11.82 -2.59
CA GLU A 199 -10.53 -12.22 -2.92
C GLU A 199 -9.92 -11.30 -3.98
N LYS A 200 -10.64 -11.02 -5.07
CA LYS A 200 -10.21 -10.04 -6.08
C LYS A 200 -9.94 -8.66 -5.47
N GLY A 201 -10.82 -8.21 -4.58
CA GLY A 201 -10.64 -6.95 -3.86
C GLY A 201 -9.40 -6.92 -2.98
N LYS A 202 -9.08 -8.04 -2.29
CA LYS A 202 -7.86 -8.17 -1.49
C LYS A 202 -6.60 -8.09 -2.36
N VAL A 203 -6.58 -8.83 -3.48
CA VAL A 203 -5.44 -8.82 -4.42
C VAL A 203 -5.21 -7.41 -4.97
N LEU A 204 -6.25 -6.71 -5.42
CA LEU A 204 -6.14 -5.33 -5.90
C LEU A 204 -5.63 -4.37 -4.82
N THR A 205 -6.08 -4.57 -3.56
CA THR A 205 -5.60 -3.76 -2.43
C THR A 205 -4.12 -4.02 -2.16
N LEU A 206 -3.67 -5.27 -2.21
CA LEU A 206 -2.26 -5.62 -2.04
C LEU A 206 -1.40 -5.00 -3.15
N ILE A 207 -1.81 -5.12 -4.40
CA ILE A 207 -1.10 -4.53 -5.55
C ILE A 207 -1.02 -3.00 -5.43
N ASN A 208 -2.08 -2.32 -4.97
CA ASN A 208 -2.09 -0.87 -4.79
C ASN A 208 -1.24 -0.38 -3.61
N ASN A 209 -0.91 -1.25 -2.66
CA ASN A 209 -0.02 -0.91 -1.53
C ASN A 209 1.47 -1.22 -1.82
N ILE A 210 1.80 -1.82 -2.96
CA ILE A 210 3.19 -1.98 -3.41
C ILE A 210 3.71 -0.62 -3.86
N THR A 211 4.92 -0.30 -3.42
CA THR A 211 5.60 0.97 -3.75
C THR A 211 6.12 1.01 -5.19
N ASP A 212 6.42 -0.14 -5.76
CA ASP A 212 6.87 -0.26 -7.14
C ASP A 212 5.67 -0.07 -8.09
N ALA A 213 5.87 0.62 -9.20
CA ALA A 213 4.84 0.81 -10.22
C ALA A 213 4.61 -0.51 -10.98
N ILE A 214 3.35 -0.95 -11.04
CA ILE A 214 2.94 -2.18 -11.75
C ILE A 214 1.98 -1.81 -12.85
N ILE A 215 2.27 -2.25 -14.06
CA ILE A 215 1.43 -2.09 -15.24
C ILE A 215 1.29 -3.47 -15.93
N SER A 216 0.07 -3.86 -16.22
CA SER A 216 -0.21 -5.07 -17.01
C SER A 216 -0.83 -4.68 -18.36
N THR A 217 -0.44 -5.41 -19.40
CA THR A 217 -0.98 -5.24 -20.75
C THR A 217 -1.59 -6.54 -21.25
N ASP A 218 -2.36 -6.45 -22.31
CA ASP A 218 -2.74 -7.61 -23.14
C ASP A 218 -1.60 -8.01 -24.09
N GLU A 219 -1.87 -8.98 -24.96
CA GLU A 219 -0.94 -9.47 -25.99
C GLU A 219 -0.53 -8.41 -27.04
N HIS A 220 -1.29 -7.32 -27.13
CA HIS A 220 -1.06 -6.22 -28.09
C HIS A 220 -0.40 -4.99 -27.43
N GLY A 221 -0.06 -5.05 -26.15
CA GLY A 221 0.55 -3.92 -25.42
C GLY A 221 -0.45 -2.88 -24.93
N ILE A 222 -1.75 -3.16 -24.96
CA ILE A 222 -2.78 -2.27 -24.41
C ILE A 222 -2.87 -2.48 -22.90
N ILE A 223 -2.80 -1.40 -22.13
CA ILE A 223 -2.83 -1.43 -20.67
C ILE A 223 -4.18 -1.93 -20.18
N THR A 224 -4.18 -3.05 -19.46
CA THR A 224 -5.36 -3.69 -18.85
C THR A 224 -5.49 -3.34 -17.36
N MET A 225 -4.38 -3.30 -16.63
CA MET A 225 -4.34 -3.04 -15.19
C MET A 225 -3.11 -2.19 -14.82
N TYR A 226 -3.23 -1.41 -13.77
CA TYR A 226 -2.14 -0.64 -13.16
C TYR A 226 -2.45 -0.38 -11.69
N ASN A 227 -1.42 -0.12 -10.89
CA ASN A 227 -1.56 0.26 -9.48
C ASN A 227 -1.40 1.79 -9.29
N SER A 228 -1.64 2.25 -8.08
CA SER A 228 -1.50 3.67 -7.73
C SER A 228 -0.07 4.19 -7.84
N ALA A 229 0.94 3.33 -7.59
CA ALA A 229 2.34 3.72 -7.75
C ALA A 229 2.69 4.01 -9.23
N ALA A 230 2.07 3.30 -10.19
CA ALA A 230 2.24 3.58 -11.62
C ALA A 230 1.72 4.97 -12.00
N LEU A 231 0.57 5.41 -11.45
CA LEU A 231 0.05 6.75 -11.69
C LEU A 231 0.97 7.84 -11.10
N ASN A 232 1.49 7.59 -9.90
CA ASN A 232 2.43 8.51 -9.25
C ASN A 232 3.76 8.60 -10.02
N LEU A 233 4.28 7.49 -10.54
CA LEU A 233 5.52 7.46 -11.29
C LEU A 233 5.41 8.25 -12.61
N ILE A 234 4.24 8.19 -13.27
CA ILE A 234 3.96 8.87 -14.54
C ILE A 234 3.45 10.31 -14.33
N ASP A 235 3.25 10.70 -13.07
CA ASP A 235 2.66 11.99 -12.66
C ASP A 235 1.31 12.28 -13.35
N THR A 236 0.39 11.32 -13.30
CA THR A 236 -0.93 11.47 -13.90
C THR A 236 -2.05 10.99 -12.99
N ASN A 237 -3.16 11.73 -12.99
CA ASN A 237 -4.42 11.31 -12.36
C ASN A 237 -5.43 10.75 -13.36
N ASN A 238 -5.08 10.66 -14.64
CA ASN A 238 -5.95 10.19 -15.68
C ASN A 238 -5.98 8.65 -15.75
N LYS A 239 -7.09 8.11 -16.24
CA LYS A 239 -7.21 6.69 -16.50
C LYS A 239 -6.32 6.31 -17.70
N ILE A 240 -5.36 5.40 -17.47
CA ILE A 240 -4.44 4.91 -18.51
C ILE A 240 -4.84 3.56 -19.12
N SER A 241 -5.81 2.85 -18.51
CA SER A 241 -6.33 1.58 -19.04
C SER A 241 -6.98 1.77 -20.43
N GLY A 242 -6.69 0.87 -21.34
CA GLY A 242 -7.15 0.92 -22.73
C GLY A 242 -6.24 1.69 -23.67
N LYS A 243 -5.12 2.25 -23.19
CA LYS A 243 -4.12 2.94 -24.00
C LYS A 243 -2.90 2.05 -24.30
N PRO A 244 -2.22 2.26 -25.43
CA PRO A 244 -0.94 1.59 -25.71
C PRO A 244 0.13 1.99 -24.68
N ILE A 245 0.96 1.03 -24.27
CA ILE A 245 1.98 1.26 -23.25
C ILE A 245 3.05 2.28 -23.70
N ASP A 246 3.43 2.27 -24.99
CA ASP A 246 4.43 3.18 -25.55
C ASP A 246 3.95 4.64 -25.64
N GLU A 247 2.64 4.89 -25.63
CA GLU A 247 2.07 6.24 -25.53
C GLU A 247 2.23 6.83 -24.12
N ILE A 248 2.18 5.95 -23.12
CA ILE A 248 2.18 6.34 -21.70
C ILE A 248 3.60 6.34 -21.12
N LEU A 249 4.41 5.32 -21.45
CA LEU A 249 5.78 5.18 -20.95
C LEU A 249 6.79 5.53 -22.04
N ARG A 250 7.45 6.67 -21.88
CA ARG A 250 8.56 7.08 -22.73
C ARG A 250 9.86 6.73 -22.02
N LEU A 251 10.38 5.56 -22.31
CA LEU A 251 11.58 5.03 -21.72
C LEU A 251 12.76 5.20 -22.67
N GLU A 252 13.93 5.48 -22.10
CA GLU A 252 15.22 5.57 -22.79
C GLU A 252 16.23 4.69 -22.08
N THR A 253 17.28 4.30 -22.78
CA THR A 253 18.44 3.67 -22.15
C THR A 253 19.40 4.74 -21.60
N THR A 254 20.33 4.34 -20.72
CA THR A 254 21.39 5.22 -20.20
C THR A 254 22.19 5.93 -21.32
N ASN A 255 22.24 5.35 -22.53
CA ASN A 255 22.87 5.94 -23.71
C ASN A 255 21.94 6.90 -24.49
N LYS A 256 20.80 7.29 -23.90
CA LYS A 256 19.79 8.17 -24.52
C LYS A 256 19.17 7.59 -25.82
N ALA A 257 19.19 6.27 -25.99
CA ALA A 257 18.48 5.63 -27.08
C ALA A 257 17.03 5.34 -26.66
N PRO A 258 16.02 5.75 -27.46
CA PRO A 258 14.62 5.49 -27.16
C PRO A 258 14.35 3.98 -27.09
N LEU A 259 13.58 3.55 -26.09
CA LEU A 259 13.20 2.17 -25.87
C LEU A 259 11.74 1.98 -26.30
N ASP A 260 11.52 1.08 -27.25
CA ASP A 260 10.19 0.58 -27.61
C ASP A 260 9.77 -0.45 -26.54
N THR A 261 8.92 -0.01 -25.62
CA THR A 261 8.54 -0.80 -24.43
C THR A 261 7.79 -2.07 -24.80
N PHE A 262 6.87 -1.98 -25.77
CA PHE A 262 6.11 -3.14 -26.23
C PHE A 262 7.01 -4.16 -26.94
N LYS A 263 7.95 -3.71 -27.75
CA LYS A 263 8.90 -4.59 -28.42
C LYS A 263 9.83 -5.32 -27.43
N GLU A 264 10.23 -4.66 -26.34
CA GLU A 264 10.99 -5.34 -25.28
C GLU A 264 10.13 -6.32 -24.48
N LEU A 265 8.85 -6.01 -24.24
CA LEU A 265 7.90 -6.92 -23.63
C LEU A 265 7.69 -8.18 -24.47
N SER A 266 7.43 -8.00 -25.77
CA SER A 266 7.14 -9.11 -26.70
C SER A 266 8.32 -10.07 -26.92
N LYS A 267 9.56 -9.63 -26.69
CA LYS A 267 10.75 -10.49 -26.69
C LYS A 267 10.92 -11.32 -25.42
N SER A 268 10.15 -11.03 -24.37
CA SER A 268 10.34 -11.65 -23.05
C SER A 268 9.61 -12.99 -22.99
N ILE A 269 10.32 -14.08 -23.22
CA ILE A 269 9.84 -15.46 -23.04
C ILE A 269 9.89 -15.84 -21.55
N ALA A 270 10.80 -15.22 -20.78
CA ALA A 270 10.99 -15.40 -19.35
C ALA A 270 11.09 -14.03 -18.66
N ILE A 271 11.08 -14.01 -17.33
CA ILE A 271 11.26 -12.79 -16.56
C ILE A 271 12.63 -12.20 -16.88
N ARG A 272 12.68 -10.94 -17.29
CA ARG A 272 13.89 -10.17 -17.58
C ARG A 272 13.90 -8.89 -16.75
N GLN A 273 15.06 -8.54 -16.23
CA GLN A 273 15.27 -7.33 -15.43
C GLN A 273 16.35 -6.47 -16.07
N ARG A 274 16.14 -5.14 -16.09
CA ARG A 274 17.07 -4.14 -16.62
C ARG A 274 17.12 -2.96 -15.66
N ASP A 275 18.31 -2.44 -15.38
CA ASP A 275 18.57 -1.28 -14.50
C ASP A 275 19.24 -0.10 -15.25
N ASP A 276 19.35 -0.22 -16.58
CA ASP A 276 19.91 0.77 -17.49
C ASP A 276 18.85 1.67 -18.14
N ILE A 277 17.65 1.76 -17.54
CA ILE A 277 16.50 2.47 -18.10
C ILE A 277 16.31 3.82 -17.40
N ILE A 278 16.02 4.84 -18.21
CA ILE A 278 15.75 6.19 -17.77
C ILE A 278 14.37 6.60 -18.26
N MET A 279 13.59 7.26 -17.41
CA MET A 279 12.35 7.92 -17.76
C MET A 279 12.49 9.42 -17.54
N GLN A 280 12.23 10.19 -18.58
CA GLN A 280 12.20 11.66 -18.47
C GLN A 280 10.83 12.07 -17.94
N VAL A 281 10.80 12.77 -16.80
CA VAL A 281 9.54 13.25 -16.19
C VAL A 281 9.31 14.70 -16.63
N ASP A 282 10.33 15.56 -16.52
CA ASP A 282 10.35 16.96 -16.96
C ASP A 282 11.65 17.27 -17.71
N SER A 283 11.78 18.49 -18.23
CA SER A 283 12.94 18.92 -19.02
C SER A 283 14.30 18.78 -18.29
N ASP A 284 14.29 18.76 -16.95
CA ASP A 284 15.51 18.71 -16.10
C ASP A 284 15.53 17.53 -15.11
N GLU A 285 14.47 16.71 -15.03
CA GLU A 285 14.38 15.63 -14.05
C GLU A 285 14.22 14.28 -14.75
N ALA A 286 15.23 13.43 -14.60
CA ALA A 286 15.27 12.08 -15.15
C ALA A 286 15.29 11.05 -14.00
N LEU A 287 14.36 10.11 -14.02
CA LEU A 287 14.30 8.98 -13.10
C LEU A 287 15.06 7.79 -13.67
N ARG A 288 15.92 7.18 -12.86
CA ARG A 288 16.54 5.90 -13.18
C ARG A 288 15.68 4.77 -12.68
N LEU A 289 15.31 3.88 -13.58
CA LEU A 289 14.38 2.80 -13.32
C LEU A 289 15.04 1.44 -13.43
N GLU A 290 14.75 0.58 -12.46
CA GLU A 290 14.88 -0.86 -12.60
C GLU A 290 13.56 -1.40 -13.13
N VAL A 291 13.56 -1.98 -14.33
CA VAL A 291 12.36 -2.47 -15.01
C VAL A 291 12.40 -3.98 -15.16
N THR A 292 11.38 -4.63 -14.62
CA THR A 292 11.17 -6.07 -14.78
C THR A 292 10.07 -6.31 -15.81
N PHE A 293 10.39 -7.07 -16.84
CA PHE A 293 9.48 -7.52 -17.90
C PHE A 293 9.11 -8.97 -17.66
N ALA A 294 7.83 -9.28 -17.52
CA ALA A 294 7.34 -10.63 -17.25
C ALA A 294 6.16 -10.98 -18.16
N PRO A 295 6.19 -12.12 -18.88
CA PRO A 295 5.03 -12.60 -19.65
C PRO A 295 3.98 -13.18 -18.68
N VAL A 296 2.70 -12.96 -18.98
CA VAL A 296 1.57 -13.60 -18.30
C VAL A 296 1.17 -14.84 -19.09
N GLN A 297 1.37 -16.02 -18.50
CA GLN A 297 0.96 -17.29 -19.10
C GLN A 297 -0.45 -17.64 -18.61
N GLY A 298 -1.38 -17.79 -19.54
CA GLY A 298 -2.74 -18.24 -19.30
C GLY A 298 -3.04 -19.51 -20.07
N GLY A 299 -3.18 -20.64 -19.36
CA GLY A 299 -3.59 -21.92 -19.95
C GLY A 299 -2.56 -22.58 -20.89
N ASP A 300 -3.03 -23.47 -21.77
CA ASP A 300 -2.20 -24.29 -22.68
C ASP A 300 -1.72 -23.57 -23.96
N LYS A 301 -1.77 -22.25 -24.03
CA LYS A 301 -1.35 -21.51 -25.22
C LYS A 301 0.17 -21.31 -25.25
N MET A 302 0.77 -21.48 -26.44
CA MET A 302 2.19 -21.21 -26.67
C MET A 302 2.57 -19.70 -26.61
N SER A 303 1.61 -18.79 -26.70
CA SER A 303 1.80 -17.34 -26.63
C SER A 303 1.30 -16.81 -25.29
N PRO A 304 1.97 -15.81 -24.70
CA PRO A 304 1.50 -15.18 -23.48
C PRO A 304 0.17 -14.43 -23.72
N ASP A 305 -0.73 -14.47 -22.74
CA ASP A 305 -2.02 -13.74 -22.77
C ASP A 305 -1.83 -12.23 -22.48
N GLY A 306 -0.61 -11.80 -22.21
CA GLY A 306 -0.25 -10.42 -21.91
C GLY A 306 1.09 -10.34 -21.21
N TYR A 307 1.39 -9.16 -20.65
CA TYR A 307 2.67 -8.88 -20.02
C TYR A 307 2.46 -8.05 -18.75
N VAL A 308 3.41 -8.16 -17.82
CA VAL A 308 3.50 -7.32 -16.62
C VAL A 308 4.83 -6.59 -16.63
N LEU A 309 4.77 -5.27 -16.40
CA LEU A 309 5.91 -4.44 -16.09
C LEU A 309 5.90 -4.08 -14.62
N ILE A 310 7.07 -4.18 -13.99
CA ILE A 310 7.32 -3.64 -12.66
C ILE A 310 8.43 -2.61 -12.82
N LEU A 311 8.16 -1.35 -12.42
CA LEU A 311 9.11 -0.25 -12.51
C LEU A 311 9.40 0.23 -11.09
N ARG A 312 10.69 0.18 -10.72
CA ARG A 312 11.20 0.64 -9.44
C ARG A 312 12.10 1.85 -9.66
N ASP A 313 11.85 2.93 -8.96
CA ASP A 313 12.75 4.09 -8.94
C ASP A 313 14.01 3.76 -8.13
N ILE A 314 15.15 3.72 -8.82
CA ILE A 314 16.48 3.49 -8.25
C ILE A 314 17.37 4.73 -8.29
N THR A 315 16.82 5.90 -8.62
CA THR A 315 17.58 7.15 -8.80
C THR A 315 18.45 7.45 -7.59
N LYS A 316 17.87 7.42 -6.40
CA LYS A 316 18.60 7.67 -5.15
C LYS A 316 19.64 6.60 -4.85
N ALA A 317 19.36 5.33 -5.13
CA ALA A 317 20.28 4.22 -4.89
C ALA A 317 21.48 4.33 -5.82
N LYS A 318 21.26 4.58 -7.11
CA LYS A 318 22.35 4.74 -8.10
C LYS A 318 23.18 6.00 -7.85
N SER A 319 22.56 7.12 -7.47
CA SER A 319 23.27 8.33 -7.10
C SER A 319 24.21 8.11 -5.90
N LEU A 320 23.77 7.37 -4.88
CA LEU A 320 24.61 7.02 -3.74
C LEU A 320 25.74 6.05 -4.11
N GLU A 321 25.49 5.11 -5.02
CA GLU A 321 26.49 4.20 -5.55
C GLU A 321 27.58 4.95 -6.33
N GLU A 322 27.19 5.84 -7.22
CA GLU A 322 28.08 6.69 -8.00
C GLU A 322 28.92 7.63 -7.09
N GLU A 323 28.27 8.25 -6.09
CA GLU A 323 28.99 9.09 -5.10
C GLU A 323 30.03 8.29 -4.31
N ARG A 324 29.74 7.02 -4.02
CA ARG A 324 30.68 6.12 -3.35
C ARG A 324 31.84 5.73 -4.26
N ASP A 325 31.56 5.39 -5.51
CA ASP A 325 32.58 4.96 -6.47
C ASP A 325 33.50 6.10 -6.86
N GLU A 326 32.97 7.31 -7.05
CA GLU A 326 33.75 8.54 -7.22
C GLU A 326 34.67 8.78 -6.01
N PHE A 327 34.13 8.64 -4.79
CA PHE A 327 34.91 8.77 -3.56
C PHE A 327 36.08 7.78 -3.51
N ILE A 328 35.84 6.49 -3.81
CA ILE A 328 36.90 5.45 -3.83
C ILE A 328 37.95 5.78 -4.88
N SER A 329 37.56 6.23 -6.05
CA SER A 329 38.45 6.63 -7.14
C SER A 329 39.39 7.77 -6.72
N VAL A 330 38.80 8.84 -6.13
CA VAL A 330 39.55 10.01 -5.66
C VAL A 330 40.51 9.61 -4.51
N VAL A 331 40.00 8.85 -3.51
CA VAL A 331 40.88 8.32 -2.42
C VAL A 331 42.06 7.56 -2.97
N SER A 332 41.84 6.68 -3.95
CA SER A 332 42.89 5.89 -4.57
C SER A 332 43.96 6.75 -5.25
N HIS A 333 43.50 7.81 -5.94
CA HIS A 333 44.40 8.77 -6.59
C HIS A 333 45.23 9.56 -5.55
N GLU A 334 44.55 10.11 -4.53
CA GLU A 334 45.18 10.91 -3.47
C GLU A 334 46.12 10.12 -2.56
N LEU A 335 45.96 8.79 -2.45
CA LEU A 335 46.90 7.91 -1.79
C LEU A 335 48.12 7.57 -2.66
N ARG A 336 47.92 7.38 -3.97
CA ARG A 336 48.98 6.97 -4.89
C ARG A 336 50.07 8.04 -5.01
N THR A 337 49.70 9.31 -5.09
CA THR A 337 50.65 10.42 -5.27
C THR A 337 51.69 10.50 -4.14
N PRO A 338 51.32 10.58 -2.84
CA PRO A 338 52.30 10.65 -1.76
C PRO A 338 53.14 9.36 -1.62
N ILE A 339 52.57 8.18 -1.94
CA ILE A 339 53.29 6.94 -1.97
C ILE A 339 54.41 7.01 -3.02
N THR A 340 54.11 7.44 -4.23
CA THR A 340 55.10 7.57 -5.32
C THR A 340 56.19 8.58 -4.97
N ILE A 341 55.81 9.73 -4.34
CA ILE A 341 56.78 10.73 -3.91
C ILE A 341 57.70 10.15 -2.80
N ALA A 342 57.13 9.47 -1.81
CA ALA A 342 57.89 8.86 -0.73
C ALA A 342 58.88 7.80 -1.25
N GLU A 343 58.40 6.91 -2.14
CA GLU A 343 59.22 5.89 -2.79
C GLU A 343 60.36 6.52 -3.62
N GLY A 344 60.03 7.51 -4.46
CA GLY A 344 61.02 8.23 -5.26
C GLY A 344 62.07 8.95 -4.41
N SER A 345 61.65 9.56 -3.29
CA SER A 345 62.56 10.25 -2.35
C SER A 345 63.48 9.25 -1.65
N LEU A 346 62.98 8.09 -1.23
CA LEU A 346 63.82 7.02 -0.64
C LEU A 346 64.78 6.41 -1.67
N SER A 347 64.32 6.19 -2.90
CA SER A 347 65.14 5.71 -4.00
C SER A 347 66.28 6.71 -4.33
N ASN A 348 65.94 8.01 -4.33
CA ASN A 348 66.91 9.07 -4.50
C ASN A 348 67.91 9.12 -3.34
N ALA A 349 67.44 8.98 -2.07
CA ALA A 349 68.35 8.90 -0.91
C ALA A 349 69.36 7.75 -1.04
N LYS A 350 68.93 6.57 -1.48
CA LYS A 350 69.76 5.43 -1.75
C LYS A 350 70.85 5.73 -2.80
N LEU A 351 70.42 6.35 -3.93
CA LEU A 351 71.33 6.75 -5.00
C LEU A 351 72.38 7.80 -4.54
N LEU A 352 71.99 8.76 -3.70
CA LEU A 352 72.83 9.79 -3.13
C LEU A 352 73.92 9.18 -2.21
N ILE A 353 73.55 8.16 -1.43
CA ILE A 353 74.56 7.39 -0.62
C ILE A 353 75.58 6.69 -1.51
N GLU A 354 75.08 5.98 -2.54
CA GLU A 354 75.98 5.26 -3.49
C GLU A 354 76.91 6.20 -4.23
N LYS A 355 76.52 7.44 -4.50
CA LYS A 355 77.34 8.47 -5.18
C LYS A 355 78.18 9.31 -4.23
N GLY A 356 78.15 9.04 -2.93
CA GLY A 356 78.92 9.79 -1.96
C GLY A 356 78.45 11.19 -1.64
N ALA A 357 77.21 11.55 -2.08
CA ALA A 357 76.60 12.84 -1.83
C ALA A 357 75.74 12.85 -0.54
N ALA A 358 76.33 12.39 0.58
CA ALA A 358 75.62 12.15 1.85
C ALA A 358 74.96 13.38 2.46
N GLU A 359 75.40 14.60 2.16
CA GLU A 359 74.83 15.87 2.63
C GLU A 359 73.39 16.15 2.15
N LYS A 360 72.98 15.55 1.01
CA LYS A 360 71.65 15.69 0.47
C LYS A 360 70.65 14.59 0.92
N VAL A 361 71.18 13.55 1.56
CA VAL A 361 70.36 12.42 2.05
C VAL A 361 69.34 12.84 3.10
N PRO A 362 69.61 13.69 4.10
CA PRO A 362 68.66 14.13 5.08
C PRO A 362 67.39 14.80 4.44
N GLN A 363 67.59 15.59 3.38
CA GLN A 363 66.49 16.25 2.69
C GLN A 363 65.56 15.24 2.00
N ALA A 364 66.13 14.22 1.36
CA ALA A 364 65.31 13.18 0.71
C ALA A 364 64.54 12.32 1.74
N ILE A 365 65.16 12.01 2.89
CA ILE A 365 64.50 11.30 3.99
C ILE A 365 63.37 12.18 4.58
N ASP A 366 63.62 13.47 4.80
CA ASP A 366 62.63 14.41 5.36
C ASP A 366 61.42 14.52 4.44
N GLU A 367 61.62 14.59 3.13
CA GLU A 367 60.53 14.61 2.16
C GLU A 367 59.71 13.31 2.20
N SER A 368 60.36 12.14 2.25
CA SER A 368 59.67 10.86 2.39
C SER A 368 58.88 10.79 3.71
N HIS A 369 59.49 11.24 4.82
CA HIS A 369 58.85 11.26 6.13
C HIS A 369 57.58 12.17 6.14
N LYS A 370 57.62 13.36 5.50
CA LYS A 370 56.46 14.25 5.33
C LYS A 370 55.34 13.53 4.61
N GLN A 371 55.63 12.79 3.56
CA GLN A 371 54.59 12.05 2.80
C GLN A 371 54.00 10.90 3.62
N ILE A 372 54.77 10.19 4.43
CA ILE A 372 54.29 9.15 5.33
C ILE A 372 53.35 9.74 6.41
N LEU A 373 53.74 10.87 7.01
CA LEU A 373 52.86 11.58 7.97
C LEU A 373 51.58 12.07 7.33
N PHE A 374 51.61 12.46 6.07
CA PHE A 374 50.40 12.81 5.32
C PHE A 374 49.49 11.61 5.13
N LEU A 375 50.04 10.45 4.72
CA LEU A 375 49.29 9.20 4.56
C LEU A 375 48.69 8.73 5.89
N ALA A 376 49.42 8.81 6.99
CA ALA A 376 48.89 8.45 8.31
C ALA A 376 47.69 9.32 8.71
N ARG A 377 47.75 10.64 8.47
CA ARG A 377 46.59 11.54 8.70
C ARG A 377 45.42 11.18 7.82
N MET A 378 45.63 10.93 6.53
CA MET A 378 44.58 10.56 5.61
C MET A 378 43.89 9.24 6.01
N ALA A 379 44.67 8.26 6.46
CA ALA A 379 44.14 6.99 6.97
C ALA A 379 43.29 7.19 8.22
N ASN A 380 43.70 8.07 9.13
CA ASN A 380 42.91 8.43 10.31
C ASN A 380 41.61 9.15 9.92
N ASP A 381 41.63 10.12 8.99
CA ASP A 381 40.45 10.82 8.48
C ASP A 381 39.43 9.83 7.89
N LEU A 382 39.93 8.88 7.06
CA LEU A 382 39.09 7.82 6.46
C LEU A 382 38.50 6.86 7.51
N SER A 383 39.32 6.49 8.52
CA SER A 383 38.85 5.64 9.63
C SER A 383 37.74 6.32 10.44
N THR A 384 37.92 7.61 10.77
CA THR A 384 36.92 8.41 11.48
C THR A 384 35.64 8.54 10.66
N LEU A 385 35.76 8.81 9.35
CA LEU A 385 34.59 8.85 8.46
C LEU A 385 33.85 7.52 8.43
N SER A 386 34.57 6.41 8.25
CA SER A 386 33.98 5.06 8.22
C SER A 386 33.30 4.70 9.54
N ARG A 387 33.86 5.08 10.71
CA ARG A 387 33.20 4.90 12.02
C ARG A 387 31.94 5.75 12.14
N ALA A 388 32.02 7.00 11.74
CA ALA A 388 30.86 7.90 11.78
C ALA A 388 29.72 7.42 10.87
N GLU A 389 30.00 6.89 9.68
CA GLU A 389 28.98 6.33 8.77
C GLU A 389 28.31 5.07 9.34
N ARG A 390 29.07 4.18 9.95
CA ARG A 390 28.54 2.94 10.55
C ARG A 390 27.87 3.13 11.90
N GLY A 391 27.99 4.32 12.53
CA GLY A 391 27.48 4.59 13.87
C GLY A 391 28.16 3.77 14.97
N VAL A 392 29.39 3.29 14.71
CA VAL A 392 30.22 2.61 15.70
C VAL A 392 30.79 3.67 16.62
N ASP A 393 30.76 3.45 17.92
CA ASP A 393 31.17 4.40 18.98
C ASP A 393 30.27 5.64 19.17
N ASP A 394 29.02 5.58 18.72
CA ASP A 394 28.02 6.67 18.88
C ASP A 394 27.31 6.61 20.24
N LYS A 395 28.00 6.21 21.30
CA LYS A 395 27.42 6.22 22.64
C LYS A 395 27.60 7.62 23.26
N PRO A 396 26.51 8.39 23.44
CA PRO A 396 26.62 9.70 24.04
C PRO A 396 26.96 9.59 25.53
N GLU A 397 28.02 10.26 25.93
CA GLU A 397 28.53 10.38 27.28
C GLU A 397 28.22 11.76 27.87
N ILE A 398 28.26 11.88 29.18
CA ILE A 398 28.16 13.18 29.87
C ILE A 398 29.58 13.75 29.96
N ILE A 399 29.82 14.86 29.26
CA ILE A 399 31.13 15.50 29.15
C ILE A 399 31.08 16.80 29.94
N ASN A 400 31.99 16.95 30.93
CA ASN A 400 32.24 18.21 31.60
C ASN A 400 32.98 19.15 30.64
N VAL A 401 32.33 20.23 30.23
CA VAL A 401 32.86 21.11 29.19
C VAL A 401 34.12 21.84 29.62
N ALA A 402 34.26 22.17 30.91
CA ALA A 402 35.44 22.86 31.42
C ALA A 402 36.68 21.94 31.45
N GLU A 403 36.51 20.70 31.89
CA GLU A 403 37.60 19.70 31.89
C GLU A 403 38.00 19.36 30.46
N PHE A 404 37.06 19.18 29.55
CA PHE A 404 37.30 18.94 28.16
C PHE A 404 38.05 20.10 27.47
N ALA A 405 37.71 21.35 27.80
CA ALA A 405 38.44 22.53 27.32
C ALA A 405 39.88 22.58 27.80
N ALA A 406 40.12 22.19 29.06
CA ALA A 406 41.47 22.10 29.61
C ALA A 406 42.32 21.05 28.88
N GLN A 407 41.74 19.87 28.62
CA GLN A 407 42.40 18.82 27.85
C GLN A 407 42.82 19.29 26.44
N LEU A 408 41.92 19.99 25.73
CA LEU A 408 42.25 20.58 24.42
C LEU A 408 43.39 21.60 24.54
N ASN A 409 43.43 22.42 25.58
CA ASN A 409 44.51 23.36 25.77
C ASN A 409 45.85 22.65 26.01
N ASP A 410 45.90 21.64 26.86
CA ASP A 410 47.10 20.90 27.18
C ASP A 410 47.66 20.15 25.96
N GLU A 411 46.79 19.68 25.08
CA GLU A 411 47.17 18.95 23.87
C GLU A 411 47.68 19.88 22.75
N TYR A 412 47.01 21.05 22.55
CA TYR A 412 47.31 21.89 21.36
C TYR A 412 48.13 23.14 21.64
N ALA A 413 48.24 23.61 22.88
CA ALA A 413 49.07 24.77 23.21
C ALA A 413 50.58 24.54 22.89
N PRO A 414 51.17 23.35 23.19
CA PRO A 414 52.55 23.06 22.80
C PRO A 414 52.77 23.09 21.28
N GLN A 415 51.83 22.55 20.50
CA GLN A 415 51.91 22.52 19.04
C GLN A 415 51.84 23.94 18.44
N ALA A 416 51.02 24.81 19.01
CA ALA A 416 50.94 26.22 18.59
C ALA A 416 52.22 26.98 18.97
N ALA A 417 52.78 26.74 20.17
CA ALA A 417 54.01 27.36 20.65
C ALA A 417 55.21 26.97 19.79
N GLU A 418 55.30 25.70 19.34
CA GLU A 418 56.37 25.23 18.42
C GLU A 418 56.37 26.03 17.11
N LYS A 419 55.18 26.46 16.65
CA LYS A 419 55.00 27.31 15.48
C LYS A 419 55.12 28.81 15.76
N GLY A 420 55.32 29.21 17.02
CA GLY A 420 55.42 30.60 17.45
C GLY A 420 54.08 31.33 17.48
N LEU A 421 52.98 30.62 17.65
CA LEU A 421 51.65 31.17 17.74
C LEU A 421 51.18 31.35 19.19
N ALA A 422 50.50 32.42 19.50
CA ALA A 422 49.78 32.55 20.78
C ALA A 422 48.54 31.66 20.76
N PHE A 423 48.39 30.78 21.77
CA PHE A 423 47.24 29.93 21.94
C PHE A 423 46.43 30.42 23.16
N ASN A 424 45.19 30.81 22.93
CA ASN A 424 44.36 31.42 23.96
C ASN A 424 43.11 30.56 24.20
N LEU A 425 42.78 30.37 25.49
CA LEU A 425 41.60 29.65 25.91
C LEU A 425 40.68 30.65 26.63
N ASP A 426 39.50 30.93 26.06
CA ASP A 426 38.48 31.88 26.58
C ASP A 426 37.22 31.08 27.00
N ILE A 427 37.15 30.76 28.27
CA ILE A 427 36.08 29.93 28.88
C ILE A 427 35.09 30.81 29.62
N GLY A 428 33.80 30.69 29.30
CA GLY A 428 32.73 31.32 30.06
C GLY A 428 32.52 30.67 31.44
N SER A 429 31.97 31.42 32.36
CA SER A 429 31.57 30.89 33.69
C SER A 429 30.37 29.97 33.56
N SER A 430 30.33 28.89 34.38
CA SER A 430 29.17 27.98 34.55
C SER A 430 28.71 27.31 33.24
N LEU A 431 29.63 26.71 32.47
CA LEU A 431 29.32 26.00 31.21
C LEU A 431 28.46 24.76 31.43
N GLY A 432 28.68 24.00 32.51
CA GLY A 432 27.98 22.75 32.79
C GLY A 432 28.45 21.58 31.94
N GLU A 433 27.54 20.64 31.67
CA GLU A 433 27.79 19.39 31.00
C GLU A 433 27.03 19.32 29.66
N VAL A 434 27.56 18.57 28.69
CA VAL A 434 26.88 18.23 27.45
C VAL A 434 26.79 16.71 27.31
N LYS A 435 25.74 16.21 26.67
CA LYS A 435 25.61 14.80 26.35
C LYS A 435 25.92 14.60 24.86
N ALA A 436 27.08 14.03 24.58
CA ALA A 436 27.58 13.85 23.22
C ALA A 436 28.56 12.66 23.15
N SER A 437 28.86 12.15 21.95
CA SER A 437 29.98 11.25 21.77
C SER A 437 31.28 12.03 21.98
N SER A 438 32.09 11.62 22.98
CA SER A 438 33.36 12.24 23.32
C SER A 438 34.32 12.21 22.13
N LEU A 439 34.38 11.08 21.46
CA LEU A 439 35.20 10.90 20.25
C LEU A 439 34.81 11.90 19.14
N TYR A 440 33.52 12.00 18.82
CA TYR A 440 33.06 12.90 17.75
C TYR A 440 33.25 14.38 18.08
N LEU A 441 33.08 14.75 19.36
CA LEU A 441 33.31 16.10 19.80
C LEU A 441 34.78 16.49 19.75
N GLN A 442 35.68 15.59 20.20
CA GLN A 442 37.12 15.77 20.15
C GLN A 442 37.61 15.89 18.69
N GLU A 443 37.25 14.96 17.81
CA GLU A 443 37.64 14.95 16.42
C GLU A 443 37.13 16.19 15.65
N LEU A 444 35.92 16.65 15.95
CA LEU A 444 35.36 17.87 15.37
C LEU A 444 36.19 19.11 15.73
N LEU A 445 36.51 19.27 17.01
CA LEU A 445 37.31 20.41 17.49
C LEU A 445 38.79 20.27 17.04
N GLN A 446 39.37 19.10 17.06
CA GLN A 446 40.69 18.80 16.52
C GLN A 446 40.83 19.28 15.09
N ASN A 447 39.85 18.99 14.22
CA ASN A 447 39.88 19.44 12.83
C ASN A 447 39.91 20.96 12.72
N PHE A 448 39.15 21.67 13.57
CA PHE A 448 39.16 23.14 13.55
C PHE A 448 40.46 23.70 14.12
N ILE A 449 40.98 23.16 15.23
CA ILE A 449 42.19 23.64 15.90
C ILE A 449 43.42 23.38 15.02
N THR A 450 43.56 22.19 14.47
CA THR A 450 44.69 21.85 13.61
C THR A 450 44.71 22.67 12.32
N ASN A 451 43.54 22.96 11.76
CA ASN A 451 43.40 23.87 10.63
C ASN A 451 43.77 25.31 11.01
N ALA A 452 43.32 25.81 12.16
CA ALA A 452 43.66 27.13 12.67
C ALA A 452 45.16 27.29 12.85
N ILE A 453 45.83 26.31 13.50
CA ILE A 453 47.31 26.30 13.69
C ILE A 453 48.00 26.22 12.32
N ARG A 454 47.54 25.37 11.42
CA ARG A 454 48.14 25.15 10.09
C ARG A 454 48.12 26.42 9.23
N TYR A 455 46.98 27.09 9.14
CA TYR A 455 46.74 28.23 8.25
C TYR A 455 47.01 29.60 8.88
N THR A 456 47.59 29.63 10.09
CA THR A 456 48.08 30.85 10.72
C THR A 456 49.59 30.88 10.67
N PRO A 457 50.22 31.72 9.79
CA PRO A 457 51.68 31.83 9.73
C PRO A 457 52.26 32.55 10.94
N LYS A 458 51.59 33.60 11.42
CA LYS A 458 51.93 34.41 12.61
C LYS A 458 50.65 34.96 13.22
N GLY A 459 50.62 35.04 14.58
CA GLY A 459 49.48 35.59 15.28
C GLY A 459 48.94 34.65 16.37
N SER A 460 47.62 34.42 16.38
CA SER A 460 47.02 33.66 17.48
C SER A 460 45.90 32.72 17.02
N VAL A 461 45.71 31.66 17.78
CA VAL A 461 44.53 30.78 17.73
C VAL A 461 43.81 30.88 19.08
N THR A 462 42.48 31.10 19.04
CA THR A 462 41.66 31.27 20.24
C THR A 462 40.54 30.24 20.24
N ILE A 463 40.48 29.42 21.26
CA ILE A 463 39.31 28.56 21.55
C ILE A 463 38.43 29.32 22.52
N SER A 464 37.16 29.58 22.11
CA SER A 464 36.18 30.24 22.97
C SER A 464 34.99 29.31 23.18
N ILE A 465 34.67 29.04 24.46
CA ILE A 465 33.53 28.20 24.84
C ILE A 465 32.65 28.98 25.79
N LYS A 466 31.44 29.35 25.32
CA LYS A 466 30.54 30.25 26.09
C LYS A 466 29.10 29.76 26.01
N LYS A 467 28.39 29.95 27.13
CA LYS A 467 26.94 29.74 27.15
C LYS A 467 26.24 30.90 26.48
N GLN A 468 25.36 30.61 25.54
CA GLN A 468 24.54 31.58 24.81
C GLN A 468 23.28 31.96 25.60
N LYS A 469 22.58 33.01 25.17
CA LYS A 469 21.33 33.48 25.79
C LYS A 469 20.21 32.46 25.74
N ASP A 470 20.20 31.60 24.71
CA ASP A 470 19.26 30.49 24.53
C ASP A 470 19.60 29.24 25.38
N GLY A 471 20.67 29.33 26.16
CA GLY A 471 21.16 28.29 27.06
C GLY A 471 22.08 27.27 26.39
N GLN A 472 22.26 27.27 25.08
CA GLN A 472 23.18 26.39 24.37
C GLN A 472 24.64 26.76 24.68
N ILE A 473 25.54 25.79 24.60
CA ILE A 473 26.98 26.00 24.78
C ILE A 473 27.61 26.10 23.37
N LYS A 474 28.16 27.28 23.06
CA LYS A 474 28.82 27.55 21.79
C LYS A 474 30.31 27.30 21.92
N PHE A 475 30.82 26.42 21.06
CA PHE A 475 32.24 26.14 20.84
C PHE A 475 32.68 26.92 19.59
N LYS A 476 33.76 27.68 19.72
CA LYS A 476 34.28 28.50 18.64
C LYS A 476 35.80 28.45 18.63
N VAL A 477 36.39 28.12 17.47
CA VAL A 477 37.83 28.21 17.18
C VAL A 477 38.02 29.37 16.21
N LYS A 478 38.80 30.36 16.62
CA LYS A 478 39.12 31.55 15.85
C LYS A 478 40.61 31.63 15.61
N ASP A 479 41.05 31.89 14.39
CA ASP A 479 42.43 32.13 13.98
C ASP A 479 42.60 33.57 13.41
N THR A 480 43.84 34.05 13.36
CA THR A 480 44.24 35.27 12.71
C THR A 480 45.03 35.02 11.41
N GLY A 481 44.78 33.89 10.78
CA GLY A 481 45.50 33.39 9.61
C GLY A 481 45.08 34.01 8.28
N ILE A 482 45.35 33.27 7.22
CA ILE A 482 45.13 33.71 5.84
C ILE A 482 43.67 33.95 5.49
N GLY A 483 42.74 33.38 6.26
CA GLY A 483 41.30 33.43 6.00
C GLY A 483 40.87 32.68 4.73
N ILE A 484 39.57 32.73 4.43
CA ILE A 484 38.93 32.03 3.31
C ILE A 484 38.20 33.01 2.43
N GLY A 485 38.36 32.89 1.12
CA GLY A 485 37.67 33.68 0.12
C GLY A 485 36.15 33.40 0.09
N LYS A 486 35.34 34.38 -0.29
CA LYS A 486 33.89 34.20 -0.38
C LYS A 486 33.48 33.10 -1.36
N ALA A 487 34.22 32.95 -2.48
CA ALA A 487 33.95 31.94 -3.50
C ALA A 487 34.15 30.49 -2.97
N ASP A 488 35.06 30.35 -1.99
CA ASP A 488 35.44 29.05 -1.44
C ASP A 488 34.53 28.61 -0.27
N LEU A 489 33.92 29.59 0.45
CA LEU A 489 33.12 29.29 1.66
C LEU A 489 32.02 28.28 1.46
N GLY A 490 31.42 28.21 0.27
CA GLY A 490 30.41 27.21 -0.08
C GLY A 490 30.97 25.81 -0.31
N LYS A 491 32.27 25.69 -0.60
CA LYS A 491 32.91 24.44 -1.05
C LYS A 491 33.87 23.83 -0.02
N ILE A 492 34.23 24.57 1.04
CA ILE A 492 35.24 24.09 2.02
C ILE A 492 34.85 22.80 2.76
N PHE A 493 33.59 22.41 2.71
CA PHE A 493 33.06 21.18 3.28
C PHE A 493 32.90 20.05 2.26
N ASP A 494 33.24 20.30 0.98
CA ASP A 494 33.21 19.27 -0.06
C ASP A 494 34.39 18.33 0.11
N LYS A 495 34.23 17.07 -0.35
CA LYS A 495 35.27 16.04 -0.30
C LYS A 495 36.49 16.49 -1.08
N PHE A 496 37.71 16.41 -0.48
CA PHE A 496 39.00 16.73 -1.09
C PHE A 496 39.13 18.17 -1.58
N TYR A 497 38.22 19.06 -1.20
CA TYR A 497 38.28 20.46 -1.62
C TYR A 497 39.44 21.20 -0.93
N ARG A 498 40.18 21.94 -1.71
CA ARG A 498 41.27 22.85 -1.26
C ARG A 498 41.19 24.15 -2.08
N ALA A 499 41.21 25.28 -1.40
CA ALA A 499 41.21 26.57 -2.07
C ALA A 499 42.52 26.72 -2.93
N GLU A 500 42.35 27.27 -4.13
CA GLU A 500 43.48 27.47 -5.08
C GLU A 500 44.37 28.66 -4.72
N ASP A 501 44.64 28.93 -3.44
CA ASP A 501 45.59 29.93 -2.99
C ASP A 501 47.01 29.35 -2.97
N TYR A 502 47.98 30.05 -3.51
CA TYR A 502 49.39 29.61 -3.52
C TYR A 502 49.92 29.28 -2.11
N ARG A 503 49.41 30.01 -1.10
CA ARG A 503 49.77 29.79 0.32
C ARG A 503 49.23 28.49 0.89
N THR A 504 48.16 27.94 0.31
CA THR A 504 47.61 26.66 0.69
C THR A 504 48.28 25.49 -0.01
N ARG A 505 48.95 25.73 -1.15
CA ARG A 505 49.71 24.70 -1.89
C ARG A 505 50.93 24.21 -1.11
N GLU A 506 51.57 25.09 -0.35
CA GLU A 506 52.75 24.74 0.48
C GLU A 506 52.36 24.00 1.77
N THR A 507 51.10 24.05 2.16
CA THR A 507 50.60 23.38 3.37
C THR A 507 49.99 22.01 3.03
N SER A 508 50.62 20.94 3.53
CA SER A 508 50.16 19.56 3.33
C SER A 508 48.79 19.33 3.99
N GLY A 509 47.73 18.95 3.22
CA GLY A 509 46.39 18.64 3.75
C GLY A 509 45.60 17.75 2.82
N SER A 510 44.84 16.77 3.37
CA SER A 510 44.04 15.79 2.64
C SER A 510 42.81 16.39 1.96
N GLY A 511 42.35 17.59 2.39
CA GLY A 511 41.02 18.12 1.98
C GLY A 511 39.85 17.35 2.59
N LEU A 512 40.08 16.36 3.45
CA LEU A 512 39.02 15.57 4.11
C LEU A 512 38.60 16.13 5.47
N GLY A 513 39.50 16.82 6.19
CA GLY A 513 39.24 17.21 7.58
C GLY A 513 37.96 18.01 7.80
N LEU A 514 37.67 19.03 6.98
CA LEU A 514 36.42 19.80 7.10
C LEU A 514 35.20 19.02 6.63
N TYR A 515 35.32 18.13 5.66
CA TYR A 515 34.24 17.21 5.27
C TYR A 515 33.91 16.23 6.42
N VAL A 516 34.92 15.64 7.05
CA VAL A 516 34.75 14.79 8.26
C VAL A 516 34.09 15.60 9.37
N ALA A 517 34.57 16.83 9.63
CA ALA A 517 33.98 17.73 10.61
C ALA A 517 32.48 17.97 10.36
N ALA A 518 32.07 18.21 9.10
CA ALA A 518 30.67 18.38 8.72
C ALA A 518 29.83 17.10 8.98
N LYS A 519 30.37 15.92 8.70
CA LYS A 519 29.69 14.64 9.00
C LYS A 519 29.56 14.41 10.50
N LEU A 520 30.61 14.68 11.29
CA LEU A 520 30.58 14.57 12.75
C LEU A 520 29.59 15.55 13.38
N ALA A 521 29.53 16.80 12.90
CA ALA A 521 28.57 17.79 13.37
C ALA A 521 27.11 17.33 13.15
N ARG A 522 26.81 16.71 12.00
CA ARG A 522 25.48 16.10 11.75
C ARG A 522 25.19 14.98 12.76
N LYS A 523 26.15 14.13 13.08
CA LYS A 523 26.01 13.07 14.09
C LYS A 523 25.80 13.63 15.49
N LEU A 524 26.44 14.74 15.81
CA LEU A 524 26.23 15.49 17.07
C LEU A 524 24.96 16.34 17.08
N ASN A 525 24.13 16.28 16.00
CA ASN A 525 22.93 17.10 15.83
C ASN A 525 23.20 18.61 15.97
N CYS A 526 24.36 19.07 15.46
CA CYS A 526 24.69 20.49 15.46
C CYS A 526 25.06 20.98 14.04
N LYS A 527 25.02 22.30 13.85
CA LYS A 527 25.36 22.95 12.59
C LYS A 527 26.65 23.74 12.78
N ILE A 528 27.58 23.61 11.81
CA ILE A 528 28.79 24.41 11.77
C ILE A 528 28.49 25.76 11.18
N GLU A 529 28.91 26.80 11.86
CA GLU A 529 28.89 28.20 11.38
C GLU A 529 30.32 28.63 11.08
N VAL A 530 30.53 29.28 9.94
CA VAL A 530 31.82 29.78 9.50
C VAL A 530 31.75 31.28 9.28
N GLN A 531 32.71 31.99 9.83
CA GLN A 531 32.93 33.41 9.58
C GLN A 531 34.40 33.60 9.17
N SER A 532 34.64 34.02 7.94
CA SER A 532 35.99 34.22 7.46
C SER A 532 36.07 35.35 6.45
N ARG A 533 37.21 36.01 6.42
CA ARG A 533 37.57 37.02 5.43
C ARG A 533 39.02 36.83 5.08
N LEU A 534 39.35 36.89 3.79
CA LEU A 534 40.71 36.75 3.28
C LEU A 534 41.63 37.76 3.98
N ASN A 535 42.80 37.30 4.45
CA ASN A 535 43.81 37.99 5.25
C ASN A 535 43.36 38.52 6.63
N HIS A 536 42.24 38.03 7.16
CA HIS A 536 41.74 38.44 8.47
C HIS A 536 41.42 37.24 9.39
N GLY A 537 41.77 36.02 8.93
CA GLY A 537 41.55 34.79 9.65
C GLY A 537 40.13 34.23 9.50
N SER A 538 39.91 33.15 10.18
CA SER A 538 38.62 32.41 10.17
C SER A 538 38.11 32.11 11.58
N ALA A 539 36.84 31.86 11.70
CA ALA A 539 36.19 31.40 12.93
C ALA A 539 35.18 30.32 12.59
N PHE A 540 35.41 29.11 13.05
CA PHE A 540 34.50 27.99 12.99
C PHE A 540 33.81 27.83 14.33
N SER A 541 32.50 27.62 14.32
CA SER A 541 31.73 27.46 15.56
C SER A 541 30.54 26.52 15.37
N PHE A 542 30.12 25.89 16.47
CA PHE A 542 28.89 25.12 16.58
C PHE A 542 28.34 25.21 17.99
N SER A 543 27.08 24.81 18.20
CA SER A 543 26.44 24.88 19.49
C SER A 543 25.85 23.52 19.87
N LEU A 544 25.99 23.13 21.16
CA LEU A 544 25.40 21.94 21.73
C LEU A 544 24.42 22.31 22.86
N LYS A 545 23.38 21.49 23.03
CA LYS A 545 22.45 21.66 24.14
C LYS A 545 23.11 21.19 25.43
N PRO A 546 23.00 21.97 26.53
CA PRO A 546 23.49 21.53 27.85
C PRO A 546 22.70 20.30 28.28
N PHE A 547 23.39 19.40 28.95
CA PHE A 547 22.74 18.31 29.68
C PHE A 547 22.11 18.87 30.94
N LYS A 548 20.79 18.73 31.07
CA LYS A 548 20.06 19.05 32.30
C LYS A 548 19.80 17.71 32.99
N LYS A 549 20.31 17.59 34.24
CA LYS A 549 19.92 16.49 35.13
C LYS A 549 18.43 16.51 35.40
#